data_00de23a867715745009e92b76704fedb
#
_entry.id   00de23a867715745009e92b76704fedb
#
_cell.length_a   1.000
_cell.length_b   1.000
_cell.length_c   1.000
_cell.angle_alpha   90.00
_cell.angle_beta   90.00
_cell.angle_gamma   90.00
#
_symmetry.space_group_name_H-M   'P 1'
#
loop_
_entity.id
_entity.type
_entity.pdbx_description
1 polymer ?
#
loop_
_entity_poly.entity_id
_entity_poly.type
_entity_poly.pdbx_seq_one_letter_code
_entity_poly.pdbx_strand_id
1 'polypeptide(L)'
;VRSRGLGDVYKRQVWGRMGTVLTNLVAAGDDVYDLAIYYTYQLQAQMVQGKLFYNMLKIPYINFDKPWWHTEINDTFTLYGYLPAILSDYSLNSYQYANLLVYNTAMAEDRGIDGLYDMVRDGTWTMDSFQKIVESVTTDTNGDGKYDENDTYGYATNFGYHALTWCYAIGEMGVHLREDGVELGYQSEKFSTMTEWLYNMLYASNNTFEIGWDKECDIKWDENRVFIQAIWFNDLEKFRQNESGYGLLPYPKFDEQQEKYYTYDDCRCGAFGVPIVSAAENRENTGLILEALSADSYKYLIPAYLENMVTFKLSRDEDSLEMLDYIMAGRVYDIGYSYPDPNNYTWVIYYKLKGSDGKLASTLAGYSESTKKYYNDKILTAYKELGEMAW
;
A
#
# COMPACT_ATOMS: atom_id res chain seq x y z
N VAL A 1 -18.03 -3.27 38.23
CA VAL A 1 -17.39 -3.00 36.91
C VAL A 1 -16.22 -2.07 37.16
N ARG A 2 -15.00 -2.59 37.08
CA ARG A 2 -13.82 -1.72 37.08
C ARG A 2 -13.77 -1.04 35.72
N SER A 3 -14.18 0.21 35.66
CA SER A 3 -13.88 1.08 34.50
C SER A 3 -12.35 1.20 34.39
N ARG A 4 -11.77 0.50 33.42
CA ARG A 4 -10.37 0.73 33.04
C ARG A 4 -10.36 2.08 32.33
N GLY A 5 -9.72 3.09 32.95
CA GLY A 5 -9.69 4.43 32.41
C GLY A 5 -8.92 4.48 31.08
N LEU A 6 -9.27 5.44 30.23
CA LEU A 6 -8.64 5.75 28.94
C LEU A 6 -7.09 5.78 28.96
N GLY A 7 -6.47 5.97 30.14
CA GLY A 7 -5.01 5.94 30.32
C GLY A 7 -4.35 4.59 30.06
N ASP A 8 -5.09 3.46 30.09
CA ASP A 8 -4.54 2.12 29.81
C ASP A 8 -4.41 1.84 28.28
N VAL A 9 -5.20 2.51 27.45
CA VAL A 9 -5.16 2.37 25.99
C VAL A 9 -3.84 2.92 25.43
N TYR A 10 -3.37 4.07 25.93
CA TYR A 10 -2.15 4.71 25.46
C TYR A 10 -0.85 4.03 25.88
N LYS A 11 -0.83 3.27 26.96
CA LYS A 11 0.38 2.57 27.44
C LYS A 11 0.75 1.34 26.60
N ARG A 12 -0.11 0.90 25.69
CA ARG A 12 0.05 -0.32 24.89
C ARG A 12 0.37 -0.10 23.42
N GLN A 13 0.44 1.15 22.98
CA GLN A 13 0.80 1.53 21.60
C GLN A 13 2.32 1.55 21.36
N VAL A 14 3.03 0.51 21.73
CA VAL A 14 4.44 0.36 21.35
C VAL A 14 4.53 -0.56 20.15
N TRP A 15 5.18 -0.11 19.10
CA TRP A 15 5.49 -0.88 17.90
C TRP A 15 5.86 -2.32 18.23
N GLY A 16 5.21 -3.30 17.58
CA GLY A 16 5.48 -4.73 17.72
C GLY A 16 4.95 -5.41 19.00
N ARG A 17 4.37 -4.69 19.95
CA ARG A 17 3.88 -5.31 21.21
C ARG A 17 2.51 -6.00 21.10
N MET A 18 1.70 -5.66 20.12
CA MET A 18 0.34 -6.22 20.01
C MET A 18 0.40 -7.74 19.83
N GLY A 19 1.29 -8.25 18.98
CA GLY A 19 1.49 -9.69 18.80
C GLY A 19 1.82 -10.42 20.11
N THR A 20 2.72 -9.87 20.94
CA THR A 20 3.06 -10.43 22.24
C THR A 20 1.87 -10.38 23.20
N VAL A 21 1.13 -9.27 23.21
CA VAL A 21 -0.08 -9.13 24.08
C VAL A 21 -1.12 -10.19 23.71
N LEU A 22 -1.44 -10.32 22.42
CA LEU A 22 -2.40 -11.31 21.95
C LEU A 22 -1.95 -12.74 22.19
N THR A 23 -0.67 -13.05 21.95
CA THR A 23 -0.10 -14.37 22.23
C THR A 23 -0.27 -14.76 23.71
N ASN A 24 0.06 -13.85 24.62
CA ASN A 24 -0.08 -14.09 26.06
C ASN A 24 -1.55 -14.24 26.47
N LEU A 25 -2.43 -13.46 25.86
CA LEU A 25 -3.86 -13.50 26.13
C LEU A 25 -4.48 -14.83 25.69
N VAL A 26 -4.17 -15.26 24.48
CA VAL A 26 -4.62 -16.55 23.93
C VAL A 26 -4.06 -17.71 24.75
N ALA A 27 -2.78 -17.66 25.12
CA ALA A 27 -2.15 -18.69 25.94
C ALA A 27 -2.76 -18.77 27.36
N ALA A 28 -3.25 -17.64 27.90
CA ALA A 28 -3.93 -17.61 29.20
C ALA A 28 -5.42 -18.00 29.12
N GLY A 29 -5.99 -18.10 27.91
CA GLY A 29 -7.44 -18.27 27.70
C GLY A 29 -8.24 -17.06 28.17
N ASP A 30 -7.68 -15.86 28.11
CA ASP A 30 -8.21 -14.64 28.72
C ASP A 30 -9.05 -13.84 27.70
N ASP A 31 -10.36 -13.80 27.89
CA ASP A 31 -11.34 -13.09 27.05
C ASP A 31 -11.50 -11.63 27.50
N VAL A 32 -10.46 -10.82 27.28
CA VAL A 32 -10.42 -9.40 27.70
C VAL A 32 -10.68 -8.42 26.56
N TYR A 33 -10.43 -8.84 25.34
CA TYR A 33 -10.59 -8.01 24.15
C TYR A 33 -11.52 -8.67 23.13
N ASP A 34 -12.52 -7.94 22.70
CA ASP A 34 -13.47 -8.39 21.68
C ASP A 34 -12.89 -8.22 20.25
N LEU A 35 -12.04 -7.23 20.06
CA LEU A 35 -11.46 -6.87 18.76
C LEU A 35 -10.02 -6.41 18.92
N ALA A 36 -9.16 -6.83 18.00
CA ALA A 36 -7.81 -6.30 17.82
C ALA A 36 -7.72 -5.56 16.49
N ILE A 37 -7.11 -4.38 16.53
CA ILE A 37 -6.82 -3.58 15.32
C ILE A 37 -5.30 -3.46 15.22
N TYR A 38 -4.74 -3.72 14.04
CA TYR A 38 -3.30 -3.72 13.82
C TYR A 38 -2.94 -3.50 12.36
N TYR A 39 -1.68 -3.15 12.14
CA TYR A 39 -1.16 -3.04 10.78
C TYR A 39 -0.99 -4.43 10.15
N THR A 40 -1.46 -4.60 8.92
CA THR A 40 -1.45 -5.89 8.22
C THR A 40 -0.05 -6.51 8.15
N TYR A 41 1.01 -5.71 7.98
CA TYR A 41 2.37 -6.23 7.85
C TYR A 41 3.00 -6.72 9.16
N GLN A 42 2.50 -6.31 10.32
CA GLN A 42 3.17 -6.60 11.60
C GLN A 42 2.72 -7.88 12.29
N LEU A 43 1.53 -8.35 11.98
CA LEU A 43 0.88 -9.38 12.79
C LEU A 43 0.46 -10.61 12.00
N GLN A 44 0.39 -10.54 10.69
CA GLN A 44 -0.21 -11.62 9.91
C GLN A 44 0.50 -12.97 10.08
N ALA A 45 1.82 -13.01 9.99
CA ALA A 45 2.55 -14.26 10.18
C ALA A 45 2.38 -14.83 11.60
N GLN A 46 2.46 -13.98 12.61
CA GLN A 46 2.28 -14.39 14.02
C GLN A 46 0.84 -14.84 14.28
N MET A 47 -0.14 -14.22 13.65
CA MET A 47 -1.54 -14.58 13.81
C MET A 47 -1.86 -15.96 13.29
N VAL A 48 -1.44 -16.22 12.06
CA VAL A 48 -1.72 -17.48 11.39
C VAL A 48 -0.93 -18.60 12.06
N GLN A 49 0.38 -18.42 12.26
CA GLN A 49 1.24 -19.42 12.92
C GLN A 49 0.87 -19.62 14.38
N GLY A 50 0.51 -18.55 15.09
CA GLY A 50 0.12 -18.58 16.50
C GLY A 50 -1.34 -18.95 16.74
N LYS A 51 -2.15 -19.10 15.68
CA LYS A 51 -3.60 -19.37 15.76
C LYS A 51 -4.30 -18.37 16.70
N LEU A 52 -3.99 -17.08 16.55
CA LEU A 52 -4.42 -16.05 17.50
C LEU A 52 -5.84 -15.56 17.27
N PHE A 53 -6.38 -15.75 16.07
CA PHE A 53 -7.66 -15.15 15.66
C PHE A 53 -8.69 -16.20 15.29
N TYR A 54 -9.93 -15.85 15.60
CA TYR A 54 -11.12 -16.55 15.13
C TYR A 54 -11.28 -16.35 13.64
N ASN A 55 -11.93 -17.29 12.96
CA ASN A 55 -12.21 -17.17 11.54
C ASN A 55 -13.23 -16.06 11.27
N MET A 56 -12.80 -14.97 10.65
CA MET A 56 -13.67 -13.82 10.39
C MET A 56 -14.83 -14.13 9.46
N LEU A 57 -14.72 -15.15 8.59
CA LEU A 57 -15.83 -15.65 7.75
C LEU A 57 -16.95 -16.29 8.57
N LYS A 58 -16.72 -16.58 9.85
CA LYS A 58 -17.70 -17.21 10.78
C LYS A 58 -18.20 -16.26 11.85
N ILE A 59 -17.81 -15.00 11.79
CA ILE A 59 -18.36 -13.97 12.70
C ILE A 59 -19.79 -13.65 12.27
N PRO A 60 -20.79 -13.77 13.18
CA PRO A 60 -22.17 -13.46 12.87
C PRO A 60 -22.37 -12.02 12.41
N TYR A 61 -23.41 -11.79 11.61
CA TYR A 61 -23.86 -10.48 11.09
C TYR A 61 -22.95 -9.79 10.07
N ILE A 62 -21.72 -10.23 9.85
CA ILE A 62 -20.87 -9.68 8.78
C ILE A 62 -21.38 -10.21 7.43
N ASN A 63 -21.69 -9.29 6.52
CA ASN A 63 -22.11 -9.61 5.16
C ASN A 63 -21.06 -9.12 4.14
N PHE A 64 -20.16 -10.00 3.74
CA PHE A 64 -19.08 -9.69 2.81
C PHE A 64 -19.53 -9.31 1.39
N ASP A 65 -20.82 -9.49 1.04
CA ASP A 65 -21.38 -9.03 -0.24
C ASP A 65 -21.61 -7.50 -0.26
N LYS A 66 -21.35 -6.82 0.83
CA LYS A 66 -21.58 -5.38 0.98
C LYS A 66 -20.36 -4.57 0.56
N PRO A 67 -20.56 -3.38 -0.05
CA PRO A 67 -19.49 -2.59 -0.64
C PRO A 67 -18.47 -2.00 0.36
N TRP A 68 -18.81 -1.93 1.64
CA TRP A 68 -17.90 -1.45 2.69
C TRP A 68 -16.85 -2.46 3.13
N TRP A 69 -16.95 -3.72 2.70
CA TRP A 69 -15.90 -4.72 2.88
C TRP A 69 -14.98 -4.71 1.67
N HIS A 70 -13.70 -4.56 1.90
CA HIS A 70 -12.70 -4.56 0.82
C HIS A 70 -12.50 -5.99 0.29
N THR A 71 -13.44 -6.45 -0.54
CA THR A 71 -13.54 -7.85 -0.97
C THR A 71 -12.26 -8.34 -1.62
N GLU A 72 -11.68 -7.62 -2.60
CA GLU A 72 -10.45 -8.04 -3.28
C GLU A 72 -9.28 -8.25 -2.30
N ILE A 73 -9.24 -7.44 -1.24
CA ILE A 73 -8.20 -7.52 -0.22
C ILE A 73 -8.47 -8.70 0.71
N ASN A 74 -9.71 -8.82 1.18
CA ASN A 74 -10.11 -9.91 2.07
C ASN A 74 -9.93 -11.26 1.38
N ASP A 75 -10.23 -11.34 0.07
CA ASP A 75 -9.99 -12.54 -0.75
C ASP A 75 -8.51 -12.91 -0.83
N THR A 76 -7.61 -11.91 -0.93
CA THR A 76 -6.15 -12.13 -0.92
C THR A 76 -5.68 -12.84 0.35
N PHE A 77 -6.32 -12.57 1.50
CA PHE A 77 -5.99 -13.18 2.79
C PHE A 77 -6.86 -14.39 3.15
N THR A 78 -7.78 -14.80 2.27
CA THR A 78 -8.64 -15.97 2.50
C THR A 78 -8.04 -17.22 1.85
N LEU A 79 -7.66 -18.19 2.67
CA LEU A 79 -7.13 -19.48 2.20
C LEU A 79 -7.75 -20.62 3.02
N TYR A 80 -8.06 -21.73 2.38
CA TYR A 80 -8.69 -22.91 3.00
C TYR A 80 -9.96 -22.57 3.81
N GLY A 81 -10.73 -21.57 3.35
CA GLY A 81 -11.94 -21.13 4.07
C GLY A 81 -11.69 -20.46 5.41
N TYR A 82 -10.48 -19.96 5.65
CA TYR A 82 -10.10 -19.20 6.83
C TYR A 82 -9.62 -17.80 6.46
N LEU A 83 -10.17 -16.78 7.13
CA LEU A 83 -9.78 -15.39 7.02
C LEU A 83 -9.37 -14.87 8.42
N PRO A 84 -8.08 -14.57 8.65
CA PRO A 84 -7.59 -14.18 9.98
C PRO A 84 -8.04 -12.79 10.41
N ALA A 85 -8.23 -11.90 9.46
CA ALA A 85 -8.58 -10.51 9.68
C ALA A 85 -9.22 -9.90 8.47
N ILE A 86 -10.00 -8.85 8.68
CA ILE A 86 -10.76 -8.16 7.63
C ILE A 86 -10.37 -6.69 7.53
N LEU A 87 -10.51 -6.15 6.33
CA LEU A 87 -10.44 -4.73 6.05
C LEU A 87 -11.81 -4.22 5.62
N SER A 88 -12.13 -3.02 6.08
CA SER A 88 -13.37 -2.33 5.73
C SER A 88 -13.19 -0.82 5.74
N ASP A 89 -14.19 -0.09 5.28
CA ASP A 89 -14.23 1.37 5.30
C ASP A 89 -14.20 1.99 6.71
N TYR A 90 -14.39 1.20 7.75
CA TYR A 90 -14.16 1.65 9.12
C TYR A 90 -12.67 1.94 9.39
N SER A 91 -11.76 1.33 8.62
CA SER A 91 -10.33 1.62 8.67
C SER A 91 -9.94 2.72 7.69
N LEU A 92 -9.96 3.98 8.13
CA LEU A 92 -9.56 5.12 7.31
C LEU A 92 -8.13 4.99 6.74
N ASN A 93 -7.26 4.28 7.44
CA ASN A 93 -5.88 4.04 7.03
C ASN A 93 -5.77 3.32 5.68
N SER A 94 -6.78 2.54 5.29
CA SER A 94 -6.83 1.89 3.97
C SER A 94 -6.97 2.87 2.79
N TYR A 95 -7.27 4.12 3.08
CA TYR A 95 -7.28 5.22 2.11
C TYR A 95 -6.06 6.11 2.26
N GLN A 96 -5.63 6.35 3.50
CA GLN A 96 -4.55 7.29 3.82
C GLN A 96 -3.20 6.90 3.22
N TYR A 97 -2.93 5.61 3.11
CA TYR A 97 -1.65 5.07 2.63
C TYR A 97 -1.68 4.55 1.19
N ALA A 98 -2.74 4.85 0.44
CA ALA A 98 -2.76 4.63 -0.99
C ALA A 98 -1.67 5.50 -1.65
N ASN A 99 -0.84 4.89 -2.51
CA ASN A 99 0.26 5.57 -3.18
C ASN A 99 -0.24 6.20 -4.49
N LEU A 100 0.16 7.42 -4.74
CA LEU A 100 -0.19 8.15 -5.96
C LEU A 100 0.91 9.11 -6.39
N LEU A 101 0.74 9.69 -7.56
CA LEU A 101 1.58 10.75 -8.07
C LEU A 101 0.83 12.08 -8.05
N VAL A 102 1.54 13.14 -7.70
CA VAL A 102 1.08 14.52 -7.95
C VAL A 102 1.98 15.15 -9.01
N TYR A 103 1.41 15.95 -9.88
CA TYR A 103 2.19 16.74 -10.83
C TYR A 103 1.93 18.24 -10.63
N ASN A 104 2.95 19.05 -10.89
CA ASN A 104 2.92 20.50 -10.75
C ASN A 104 2.22 21.11 -11.97
N THR A 105 1.03 21.70 -11.75
CA THR A 105 0.21 22.25 -12.83
C THR A 105 0.79 23.52 -13.43
N ALA A 106 1.48 24.36 -12.63
CA ALA A 106 2.17 25.54 -13.15
C ALA A 106 3.33 25.16 -14.08
N MET A 107 4.11 24.13 -13.73
CA MET A 107 5.16 23.63 -14.61
C MET A 107 4.60 23.00 -15.88
N ALA A 108 3.47 22.31 -15.79
CA ALA A 108 2.80 21.73 -16.95
C ALA A 108 2.41 22.84 -17.95
N GLU A 109 1.78 23.91 -17.46
CA GLU A 109 1.40 25.07 -18.27
C GLU A 109 2.62 25.77 -18.90
N ASP A 110 3.64 26.09 -18.11
CA ASP A 110 4.85 26.77 -18.55
C ASP A 110 5.62 25.98 -19.62
N ARG A 111 5.58 24.66 -19.58
CA ARG A 111 6.30 23.77 -20.50
C ARG A 111 5.44 23.23 -21.65
N GLY A 112 4.15 23.55 -21.65
CA GLY A 112 3.21 23.05 -22.67
C GLY A 112 3.01 21.54 -22.60
N ILE A 113 3.06 20.96 -21.39
CA ILE A 113 2.76 19.56 -21.12
C ILE A 113 1.27 19.47 -20.80
N ASP A 114 0.49 18.99 -21.73
CA ASP A 114 -0.96 18.84 -21.62
C ASP A 114 -1.40 17.38 -21.79
N GLY A 115 -2.68 17.11 -21.61
CA GLY A 115 -3.27 15.80 -21.89
C GLY A 115 -2.89 14.67 -20.93
N LEU A 116 -2.30 14.94 -19.75
CA LEU A 116 -1.90 13.89 -18.78
C LEU A 116 -3.12 13.04 -18.34
N TYR A 117 -4.26 13.68 -18.09
CA TYR A 117 -5.49 12.98 -17.74
C TYR A 117 -6.05 12.16 -18.91
N ASP A 118 -5.96 12.69 -20.14
CA ASP A 118 -6.36 11.97 -21.34
C ASP A 118 -5.50 10.72 -21.55
N MET A 119 -4.20 10.82 -21.29
CA MET A 119 -3.32 9.64 -21.32
C MET A 119 -3.77 8.55 -20.34
N VAL A 120 -4.27 8.93 -19.14
CA VAL A 120 -4.82 7.97 -18.19
C VAL A 120 -6.11 7.35 -18.74
N ARG A 121 -7.04 8.15 -19.26
CA ARG A 121 -8.32 7.69 -19.84
C ARG A 121 -8.12 6.76 -21.03
N ASP A 122 -7.18 7.12 -21.90
CA ASP A 122 -6.87 6.36 -23.11
C ASP A 122 -5.98 5.13 -22.83
N GLY A 123 -5.49 4.98 -21.61
CA GLY A 123 -4.62 3.89 -21.20
C GLY A 123 -3.19 3.99 -21.72
N THR A 124 -2.77 5.14 -22.24
CA THR A 124 -1.41 5.42 -22.74
C THR A 124 -0.48 6.01 -21.68
N TRP A 125 -0.98 6.24 -20.46
CA TRP A 125 -0.16 6.57 -19.30
C TRP A 125 0.60 5.33 -18.82
N THR A 126 1.80 5.14 -19.38
CA THR A 126 2.67 3.96 -19.20
C THR A 126 4.03 4.36 -18.67
N MET A 127 4.85 3.38 -18.23
CA MET A 127 6.23 3.62 -17.82
C MET A 127 7.04 4.37 -18.88
N ASP A 128 6.83 4.05 -20.17
CA ASP A 128 7.53 4.68 -21.28
C ASP A 128 7.11 6.15 -21.46
N SER A 129 5.81 6.45 -21.42
CA SER A 129 5.31 7.82 -21.51
C SER A 129 5.72 8.66 -20.27
N PHE A 130 5.67 8.08 -19.08
CA PHE A 130 6.15 8.70 -17.86
C PHE A 130 7.64 9.07 -17.98
N GLN A 131 8.48 8.15 -18.41
CA GLN A 131 9.92 8.40 -18.57
C GLN A 131 10.19 9.54 -19.54
N LYS A 132 9.54 9.55 -20.73
CA LYS A 132 9.71 10.61 -21.72
C LYS A 132 9.35 11.99 -21.17
N ILE A 133 8.26 12.07 -20.40
CA ILE A 133 7.83 13.33 -19.79
C ILE A 133 8.85 13.77 -18.73
N VAL A 134 9.28 12.87 -17.84
CA VAL A 134 10.28 13.14 -16.80
C VAL A 134 11.59 13.63 -17.42
N GLU A 135 12.08 12.95 -18.46
CA GLU A 135 13.29 13.34 -19.18
C GLU A 135 13.18 14.72 -19.85
N SER A 136 12.01 15.07 -20.38
CA SER A 136 11.80 16.36 -21.04
C SER A 136 11.83 17.55 -20.07
N VAL A 137 11.57 17.30 -18.79
CA VAL A 137 11.52 18.33 -17.74
C VAL A 137 12.86 18.48 -17.02
N THR A 138 13.61 17.39 -16.85
CA THR A 138 14.85 17.39 -16.06
C THR A 138 15.90 18.29 -16.68
N THR A 139 16.44 19.22 -15.90
CA THR A 139 17.35 20.25 -16.37
C THR A 139 18.38 20.62 -15.31
N ASP A 140 19.66 20.65 -15.69
CA ASP A 140 20.73 21.30 -14.94
C ASP A 140 20.50 22.82 -15.04
N THR A 141 19.89 23.39 -14.01
CA THR A 141 19.37 24.76 -14.01
C THR A 141 20.49 25.79 -13.87
N ASN A 142 21.53 25.46 -13.11
CA ASN A 142 22.67 26.34 -12.87
C ASN A 142 23.81 26.13 -13.88
N GLY A 143 23.77 25.05 -14.68
CA GLY A 143 24.73 24.77 -15.75
C GLY A 143 26.11 24.34 -15.23
N ASP A 144 26.22 23.83 -14.03
CA ASP A 144 27.51 23.43 -13.43
C ASP A 144 27.93 21.99 -13.73
N GLY A 145 27.07 21.24 -14.44
CA GLY A 145 27.28 19.85 -14.85
C GLY A 145 27.04 18.83 -13.77
N LYS A 146 26.45 19.25 -12.64
CA LYS A 146 26.03 18.37 -11.55
C LYS A 146 24.52 18.48 -11.39
N TYR A 147 23.94 17.45 -10.81
CA TYR A 147 22.52 17.46 -10.46
C TYR A 147 22.38 17.41 -8.94
N ASP A 148 21.84 18.50 -8.36
CA ASP A 148 21.66 18.67 -6.91
C ASP A 148 20.32 19.40 -6.59
N GLU A 149 20.15 19.84 -5.36
CA GLU A 149 18.94 20.55 -4.91
C GLU A 149 18.67 21.90 -5.62
N ASN A 150 19.58 22.40 -6.45
CA ASN A 150 19.43 23.65 -7.19
C ASN A 150 18.85 23.43 -8.60
N ASP A 151 18.65 22.18 -9.01
CA ASP A 151 18.23 21.80 -10.34
C ASP A 151 16.74 21.47 -10.43
N THR A 152 16.26 21.24 -11.64
CA THR A 152 14.89 20.85 -11.91
C THR A 152 14.82 19.39 -12.26
N TYR A 153 13.92 18.67 -11.59
CA TYR A 153 13.73 17.24 -11.76
C TYR A 153 12.34 16.91 -12.29
N GLY A 154 12.29 16.01 -13.25
CA GLY A 154 11.03 15.49 -13.75
C GLY A 154 10.31 14.61 -12.73
N TYR A 155 11.05 13.94 -11.85
CA TYR A 155 10.48 13.09 -10.82
C TYR A 155 11.19 13.26 -9.47
N ALA A 156 10.42 13.20 -8.39
CA ALA A 156 10.97 13.15 -7.03
C ALA A 156 10.26 12.06 -6.21
N THR A 157 11.02 11.30 -5.44
CA THR A 157 10.46 10.21 -4.66
C THR A 157 11.37 9.82 -3.50
N ASN A 158 10.78 9.19 -2.48
CA ASN A 158 11.52 8.42 -1.50
C ASN A 158 11.88 7.05 -2.11
N PHE A 159 13.14 6.82 -2.40
CA PHE A 159 13.61 5.65 -3.15
C PHE A 159 13.28 4.31 -2.48
N GLY A 160 13.17 4.28 -1.18
CA GLY A 160 12.86 3.07 -0.46
C GLY A 160 11.42 2.62 -0.63
N TYR A 161 10.48 3.40 -0.09
CA TYR A 161 9.07 3.00 -0.05
C TYR A 161 8.41 3.02 -1.41
N HIS A 162 8.61 4.10 -2.15
CA HIS A 162 7.94 4.26 -3.44
C HIS A 162 8.53 3.36 -4.54
N ALA A 163 9.74 2.80 -4.34
CA ALA A 163 10.26 1.76 -5.23
C ALA A 163 9.36 0.51 -5.24
N LEU A 164 8.81 0.14 -4.08
CA LEU A 164 7.85 -0.96 -3.99
C LEU A 164 6.57 -0.68 -4.77
N THR A 165 6.10 0.58 -4.76
CA THR A 165 4.90 0.95 -5.50
C THR A 165 5.04 0.67 -6.99
N TRP A 166 6.19 0.94 -7.59
CA TRP A 166 6.46 0.61 -8.99
C TRP A 166 6.35 -0.89 -9.28
N CYS A 167 6.79 -1.74 -8.33
CA CYS A 167 6.66 -3.18 -8.48
C CYS A 167 5.19 -3.62 -8.56
N TYR A 168 4.33 -3.00 -7.76
CA TYR A 168 2.89 -3.31 -7.76
C TYR A 168 2.13 -2.62 -8.89
N ALA A 169 2.55 -1.42 -9.30
CA ALA A 169 1.91 -0.67 -10.37
C ALA A 169 1.87 -1.43 -11.70
N ILE A 170 2.82 -2.31 -11.96
CA ILE A 170 2.82 -3.19 -13.11
C ILE A 170 1.88 -4.41 -12.97
N GLY A 171 1.17 -4.55 -11.85
CA GLY A 171 0.26 -5.68 -11.60
C GLY A 171 0.94 -6.98 -11.15
N GLU A 172 2.21 -6.93 -10.77
CA GLU A 172 2.94 -8.10 -10.27
C GLU A 172 3.07 -8.04 -8.75
N MET A 173 2.27 -8.84 -8.06
CA MET A 173 2.46 -9.02 -6.62
C MET A 173 3.70 -9.88 -6.38
N GLY A 174 4.46 -9.57 -5.33
CA GLY A 174 5.69 -10.30 -5.03
C GLY A 174 5.47 -11.76 -4.73
N VAL A 175 4.38 -12.08 -4.04
CA VAL A 175 4.01 -13.45 -3.65
C VAL A 175 2.52 -13.67 -3.85
N HIS A 176 2.18 -14.75 -4.52
CA HIS A 176 0.82 -15.26 -4.59
C HIS A 176 0.72 -16.58 -3.81
N LEU A 177 -0.12 -16.60 -2.79
CA LEU A 177 -0.45 -17.82 -2.06
C LEU A 177 -1.75 -18.41 -2.60
N ARG A 178 -1.71 -19.69 -2.94
CA ARG A 178 -2.87 -20.46 -3.35
C ARG A 178 -2.91 -21.77 -2.56
N GLU A 179 -4.06 -22.39 -2.49
CA GLU A 179 -4.21 -23.66 -1.76
C GLU A 179 -3.31 -24.78 -2.32
N ASP A 180 -2.97 -24.73 -3.62
CA ASP A 180 -2.12 -25.66 -4.32
C ASP A 180 -0.63 -25.29 -4.32
N GLY A 181 -0.25 -24.10 -3.79
CA GLY A 181 1.15 -23.73 -3.69
C GLY A 181 1.44 -22.24 -3.67
N VAL A 182 2.70 -21.92 -3.94
CA VAL A 182 3.28 -20.55 -3.89
C VAL A 182 3.83 -20.19 -5.25
N GLU A 183 3.36 -19.08 -5.79
CA GLU A 183 3.90 -18.44 -6.97
C GLU A 183 4.63 -17.16 -6.57
N LEU A 184 5.79 -16.91 -7.18
CA LEU A 184 6.62 -15.73 -6.88
C LEU A 184 6.60 -14.78 -8.10
N GLY A 185 5.80 -13.73 -8.02
CA GLY A 185 5.65 -12.76 -9.11
C GLY A 185 6.95 -12.02 -9.42
N TYR A 186 7.83 -11.87 -8.43
CA TYR A 186 9.15 -11.27 -8.66
C TYR A 186 10.11 -12.15 -9.52
N GLN A 187 9.66 -13.33 -9.98
CA GLN A 187 10.37 -14.16 -10.93
C GLN A 187 9.92 -13.93 -12.39
N SER A 188 8.90 -13.09 -12.62
CA SER A 188 8.41 -12.81 -13.96
C SER A 188 9.41 -11.97 -14.78
N GLU A 189 9.38 -12.12 -16.10
CA GLU A 189 10.14 -11.27 -17.02
C GLU A 189 9.73 -9.81 -16.91
N LYS A 190 8.42 -9.57 -16.72
CA LYS A 190 7.86 -8.24 -16.51
C LYS A 190 8.46 -7.55 -15.30
N PHE A 191 8.55 -8.27 -14.17
CA PHE A 191 9.19 -7.75 -12.96
C PHE A 191 10.68 -7.46 -13.16
N SER A 192 11.42 -8.34 -13.87
CA SER A 192 12.85 -8.13 -14.18
C SER A 192 13.03 -6.86 -15.00
N THR A 193 12.24 -6.70 -16.07
CA THR A 193 12.28 -5.51 -16.94
C THR A 193 11.96 -4.23 -16.15
N MET A 194 10.93 -4.28 -15.31
CA MET A 194 10.55 -3.14 -14.48
C MET A 194 11.65 -2.77 -13.48
N THR A 195 12.29 -3.73 -12.80
CA THR A 195 13.37 -3.41 -11.83
C THR A 195 14.63 -2.86 -12.47
N GLU A 196 14.96 -3.29 -13.68
CA GLU A 196 16.05 -2.70 -14.47
C GLU A 196 15.71 -1.25 -14.88
N TRP A 197 14.50 -1.03 -15.39
CA TRP A 197 14.00 0.31 -15.71
C TRP A 197 14.01 1.21 -14.46
N LEU A 198 13.52 0.72 -13.33
CA LEU A 198 13.47 1.48 -12.09
C LEU A 198 14.86 1.85 -11.56
N TYR A 199 15.84 0.93 -11.68
CA TYR A 199 17.23 1.22 -11.36
C TYR A 199 17.75 2.37 -12.23
N ASN A 200 17.49 2.32 -13.53
CA ASN A 200 17.91 3.37 -14.47
C ASN A 200 17.27 4.71 -14.13
N MET A 201 15.97 4.74 -13.84
CA MET A 201 15.25 5.95 -13.49
C MET A 201 15.74 6.57 -12.18
N LEU A 202 15.98 5.75 -11.16
CA LEU A 202 16.31 6.24 -9.82
C LEU A 202 17.81 6.52 -9.61
N TYR A 203 18.70 5.76 -10.26
CA TYR A 203 20.12 5.76 -9.89
C TYR A 203 21.09 5.97 -11.05
N ALA A 204 20.77 5.53 -12.25
CA ALA A 204 21.68 5.64 -13.39
C ALA A 204 21.45 6.90 -14.24
N SER A 205 20.28 7.51 -14.14
CA SER A 205 19.95 8.79 -14.78
C SER A 205 19.92 9.92 -13.76
N ASN A 206 19.87 11.15 -14.23
CA ASN A 206 19.68 12.35 -13.39
C ASN A 206 18.20 12.76 -13.29
N ASN A 207 17.27 11.91 -13.69
CA ASN A 207 15.87 12.25 -13.86
C ASN A 207 15.10 12.32 -12.53
N THR A 208 15.65 11.70 -11.48
CA THR A 208 14.94 11.54 -10.21
C THR A 208 15.72 12.13 -9.05
N PHE A 209 15.02 12.94 -8.25
CA PHE A 209 15.54 13.43 -6.98
C PHE A 209 15.12 12.53 -5.82
N GLU A 210 16.09 12.13 -5.00
CA GLU A 210 15.84 11.33 -3.80
C GLU A 210 15.41 12.20 -2.63
N ILE A 211 14.18 11.99 -2.17
CA ILE A 211 13.67 12.60 -0.93
C ILE A 211 14.09 11.70 0.25
N GLY A 212 14.85 12.24 1.20
CA GLY A 212 15.27 11.51 2.40
C GLY A 212 14.11 11.20 3.35
N TRP A 213 14.32 10.21 4.23
CA TRP A 213 13.32 9.74 5.20
C TRP A 213 12.87 10.79 6.22
N ASP A 214 13.81 11.58 6.71
CA ASP A 214 13.60 12.55 7.78
C ASP A 214 13.46 13.97 7.23
N LYS A 215 13.50 14.12 5.92
CA LYS A 215 13.35 15.40 5.26
C LYS A 215 12.01 15.43 4.55
N GLU A 216 11.19 16.41 4.91
CA GLU A 216 10.21 16.94 4.00
C GLU A 216 10.91 17.21 2.67
N CYS A 217 10.21 17.07 1.56
CA CYS A 217 10.79 17.35 0.25
C CYS A 217 11.42 18.75 0.28
N ASP A 218 12.73 18.84 0.49
CA ASP A 218 13.46 20.11 0.55
C ASP A 218 13.47 20.81 -0.81
N ILE A 219 13.08 20.09 -1.87
CA ILE A 219 12.83 20.69 -3.17
C ILE A 219 11.52 21.43 -3.09
N LYS A 220 11.63 22.72 -3.18
CA LYS A 220 10.49 23.60 -3.09
C LYS A 220 9.60 23.45 -4.31
N TRP A 221 8.47 22.82 -4.10
CA TRP A 221 7.42 22.65 -5.11
C TRP A 221 7.02 23.98 -5.75
N ASP A 222 6.87 25.02 -4.93
CA ASP A 222 6.49 26.38 -5.39
C ASP A 222 7.62 27.09 -6.18
N GLU A 223 8.85 26.59 -6.13
CA GLU A 223 9.94 27.05 -6.99
C GLU A 223 9.99 26.32 -8.35
N ASN A 224 8.99 25.48 -8.64
CA ASN A 224 8.90 24.72 -9.89
C ASN A 224 10.17 23.88 -10.18
N ARG A 225 10.69 23.19 -9.15
CA ARG A 225 11.88 22.34 -9.28
C ARG A 225 11.57 20.85 -9.35
N VAL A 226 10.32 20.47 -9.09
CA VAL A 226 9.83 19.09 -9.20
C VAL A 226 8.57 19.09 -10.03
N PHE A 227 8.53 18.27 -11.08
CA PHE A 227 7.36 18.16 -11.93
C PHE A 227 6.37 17.10 -11.43
N ILE A 228 6.84 15.87 -11.17
CA ILE A 228 6.02 14.79 -10.64
C ILE A 228 6.63 14.31 -9.31
N GLN A 229 5.79 14.11 -8.30
CA GLN A 229 6.22 13.58 -7.01
C GLN A 229 5.36 12.40 -6.58
N ALA A 230 6.01 11.35 -6.08
CA ALA A 230 5.33 10.24 -5.44
C ALA A 230 4.98 10.58 -3.99
N ILE A 231 3.75 10.32 -3.59
CA ILE A 231 3.23 10.60 -2.25
C ILE A 231 2.27 9.50 -1.77
N TRP A 232 1.96 9.49 -0.48
CA TRP A 232 0.76 8.84 0.04
C TRP A 232 -0.43 9.79 -0.01
N PHE A 233 -1.63 9.27 -0.11
CA PHE A 233 -2.83 10.09 -0.19
C PHE A 233 -2.96 11.09 0.96
N ASN A 234 -2.58 10.72 2.19
CA ASN A 234 -2.59 11.64 3.32
C ASN A 234 -1.60 12.81 3.21
N ASP A 235 -0.56 12.69 2.38
CA ASP A 235 0.41 13.78 2.16
C ASP A 235 -0.16 14.92 1.30
N LEU A 236 -1.30 14.72 0.64
CA LEU A 236 -1.99 15.80 -0.08
C LEU A 236 -2.24 17.03 0.79
N GLU A 237 -2.38 16.83 2.10
CA GLU A 237 -2.52 17.95 3.03
C GLU A 237 -1.36 18.95 2.96
N LYS A 238 -0.14 18.47 2.71
CA LYS A 238 1.08 19.29 2.60
C LYS A 238 1.04 20.20 1.37
N PHE A 239 0.37 19.79 0.31
CA PHE A 239 0.24 20.55 -0.94
C PHE A 239 -0.87 21.61 -0.89
N ARG A 240 -1.72 21.62 0.14
CA ARG A 240 -2.86 22.55 0.24
C ARG A 240 -2.46 24.03 0.26
N GLN A 241 -1.29 24.34 0.75
CA GLN A 241 -0.81 25.72 0.88
C GLN A 241 0.08 26.16 -0.30
N ASN A 242 0.44 25.25 -1.19
CA ASN A 242 1.33 25.53 -2.30
C ASN A 242 0.63 26.36 -3.39
N GLU A 243 1.32 27.38 -3.90
CA GLU A 243 0.78 28.32 -4.89
C GLU A 243 0.78 27.73 -6.30
N SER A 244 1.75 26.87 -6.62
CA SER A 244 1.94 26.27 -7.96
C SER A 244 0.82 25.33 -8.39
N GLY A 245 -0.05 24.91 -7.49
CA GLY A 245 -1.09 23.95 -7.77
C GLY A 245 -0.57 22.53 -8.01
N TYR A 246 -1.49 21.58 -8.05
CA TYR A 246 -1.17 20.18 -8.37
C TYR A 246 -2.37 19.47 -9.00
N GLY A 247 -2.08 18.45 -9.81
CA GLY A 247 -3.05 17.47 -10.28
C GLY A 247 -2.68 16.08 -9.83
N LEU A 248 -3.64 15.15 -9.80
CA LEU A 248 -3.47 13.78 -9.36
C LEU A 248 -3.27 12.84 -10.54
N LEU A 249 -2.41 11.85 -10.40
CA LEU A 249 -2.23 10.77 -11.38
C LEU A 249 -2.07 9.43 -10.66
N PRO A 250 -2.62 8.34 -11.21
CA PRO A 250 -2.24 7.00 -10.78
C PRO A 250 -0.78 6.71 -11.17
N TYR A 251 -0.15 5.71 -10.57
CA TYR A 251 1.09 5.18 -11.10
C TYR A 251 0.87 4.66 -12.52
N PRO A 252 1.85 4.85 -13.44
CA PRO A 252 1.73 4.39 -14.81
C PRO A 252 1.59 2.86 -14.90
N LYS A 253 0.91 2.41 -15.95
CA LYS A 253 0.92 0.99 -16.34
C LYS A 253 2.29 0.58 -16.86
N PHE A 254 2.57 -0.71 -16.86
CA PHE A 254 3.77 -1.26 -17.50
C PHE A 254 3.78 -0.91 -19.00
N ASP A 255 2.68 -1.20 -19.69
CA ASP A 255 2.43 -0.92 -21.09
C ASP A 255 0.92 -0.71 -21.34
N GLU A 256 0.55 -0.44 -22.60
CA GLU A 256 -0.85 -0.23 -22.99
C GLU A 256 -1.70 -1.51 -22.89
N GLN A 257 -1.09 -2.70 -22.84
CA GLN A 257 -1.79 -3.98 -22.75
C GLN A 257 -2.26 -4.28 -21.33
N GLN A 258 -1.67 -3.64 -20.33
CA GLN A 258 -2.13 -3.75 -18.96
C GLN A 258 -3.55 -3.18 -18.83
N GLU A 259 -4.49 -3.97 -18.32
CA GLU A 259 -5.91 -3.62 -18.32
C GLU A 259 -6.24 -2.43 -17.41
N LYS A 260 -5.68 -2.38 -16.21
CA LYS A 260 -5.98 -1.34 -15.21
C LYS A 260 -4.73 -0.76 -14.57
N TYR A 261 -4.87 0.42 -14.00
CA TYR A 261 -3.88 1.02 -13.11
C TYR A 261 -3.93 0.34 -11.77
N TYR A 262 -2.77 0.01 -11.20
CA TYR A 262 -2.68 -0.55 -9.86
C TYR A 262 -2.09 0.46 -8.89
N THR A 263 -2.67 0.54 -7.72
CA THR A 263 -2.23 1.40 -6.63
C THR A 263 -1.81 0.53 -5.45
N TYR A 264 -0.56 0.61 -5.08
CA TYR A 264 -0.13 -0.05 -3.86
C TYR A 264 -0.72 0.67 -2.65
N ASP A 265 -1.45 -0.09 -1.84
CA ASP A 265 -1.85 0.36 -0.52
C ASP A 265 -0.84 -0.20 0.50
N ASP A 266 -0.16 0.71 1.17
CA ASP A 266 0.86 0.34 2.14
C ASP A 266 0.25 -0.51 3.26
N CYS A 267 0.90 -1.63 3.59
CA CYS A 267 0.44 -2.55 4.62
C CYS A 267 0.34 -1.94 6.04
N ARG A 268 0.37 -0.62 6.17
CA ARG A 268 -0.03 0.13 7.39
C ARG A 268 -1.54 0.27 7.54
N CYS A 269 -2.33 -0.41 6.72
CA CYS A 269 -3.78 -0.48 6.89
C CYS A 269 -4.15 -1.15 8.20
N GLY A 270 -5.16 -0.61 8.87
CA GLY A 270 -5.72 -1.20 10.06
C GLY A 270 -6.64 -2.39 9.71
N ALA A 271 -6.19 -3.60 9.95
CA ALA A 271 -7.02 -4.79 9.85
C ALA A 271 -7.65 -5.14 11.21
N PHE A 272 -8.82 -5.74 11.16
CA PHE A 272 -9.62 -6.12 12.34
C PHE A 272 -9.64 -7.64 12.50
N GLY A 273 -9.25 -8.13 13.66
CA GLY A 273 -9.33 -9.56 13.98
C GLY A 273 -9.94 -9.79 15.35
N VAL A 274 -10.79 -10.81 15.46
CA VAL A 274 -11.39 -11.25 16.73
C VAL A 274 -10.48 -12.30 17.36
N PRO A 275 -10.01 -12.12 18.63
CA PRO A 275 -9.18 -13.12 19.30
C PRO A 275 -9.89 -14.47 19.37
N ILE A 276 -9.14 -15.56 19.17
CA ILE A 276 -9.71 -16.93 19.15
C ILE A 276 -10.38 -17.31 20.47
N VAL A 277 -9.97 -16.70 21.59
CA VAL A 277 -10.51 -16.94 22.94
C VAL A 277 -11.80 -16.18 23.23
N SER A 278 -12.26 -15.30 22.31
CA SER A 278 -13.49 -14.51 22.47
C SER A 278 -14.72 -15.41 22.61
N ALA A 279 -15.56 -15.13 23.59
CA ALA A 279 -16.82 -15.86 23.82
C ALA A 279 -17.83 -15.69 22.67
N ALA A 280 -18.72 -16.65 22.51
CA ALA A 280 -19.70 -16.61 21.41
C ALA A 280 -20.57 -15.35 21.42
N GLU A 281 -21.06 -14.93 22.61
CA GLU A 281 -21.84 -13.71 22.77
C GLU A 281 -21.05 -12.45 22.37
N ASN A 282 -19.78 -12.38 22.72
CA ASN A 282 -18.90 -11.27 22.35
C ASN A 282 -18.66 -11.24 20.86
N ARG A 283 -18.52 -12.39 20.19
CA ARG A 283 -18.37 -12.47 18.74
C ARG A 283 -19.62 -11.97 17.98
N GLU A 284 -20.82 -12.29 18.48
CA GLU A 284 -22.08 -11.78 17.93
C GLU A 284 -22.14 -10.24 18.01
N ASN A 285 -21.86 -9.71 19.20
CA ASN A 285 -21.86 -8.26 19.43
C ASN A 285 -20.80 -7.56 18.57
N THR A 286 -19.60 -8.13 18.47
CA THR A 286 -18.50 -7.60 17.67
C THR A 286 -18.86 -7.57 16.19
N GLY A 287 -19.44 -8.65 15.66
CA GLY A 287 -19.87 -8.70 14.25
C GLY A 287 -20.94 -7.67 13.93
N LEU A 288 -21.96 -7.53 14.79
CA LEU A 288 -23.02 -6.52 14.64
C LEU A 288 -22.46 -5.09 14.65
N ILE A 289 -21.55 -4.80 15.57
CA ILE A 289 -20.91 -3.47 15.67
C ILE A 289 -20.03 -3.18 14.49
N LEU A 290 -19.20 -4.14 14.06
CA LEU A 290 -18.32 -3.98 12.89
C LEU A 290 -19.12 -3.75 11.60
N GLU A 291 -20.20 -4.52 11.38
CA GLU A 291 -21.07 -4.33 10.22
C GLU A 291 -21.68 -2.92 10.22
N ALA A 292 -22.21 -2.47 11.36
CA ALA A 292 -22.81 -1.14 11.49
C ALA A 292 -21.78 -0.02 11.27
N LEU A 293 -20.61 -0.11 11.92
CA LEU A 293 -19.56 0.90 11.79
C LEU A 293 -18.98 0.95 10.38
N SER A 294 -18.81 -0.20 9.73
CA SER A 294 -18.34 -0.26 8.34
C SER A 294 -19.33 0.34 7.36
N ALA A 295 -20.64 0.04 7.54
CA ALA A 295 -21.72 0.62 6.74
C ALA A 295 -21.82 2.14 6.93
N ASP A 296 -21.72 2.63 8.16
CA ASP A 296 -21.76 4.06 8.45
C ASP A 296 -20.50 4.77 7.91
N SER A 297 -19.35 4.13 7.99
CA SER A 297 -18.11 4.67 7.45
C SER A 297 -18.17 4.79 5.92
N TYR A 298 -18.65 3.77 5.24
CA TYR A 298 -18.88 3.81 3.78
C TYR A 298 -19.79 4.96 3.38
N LYS A 299 -20.86 5.16 4.14
CA LYS A 299 -21.89 6.14 3.81
C LYS A 299 -21.53 7.58 4.17
N TYR A 300 -20.79 7.78 5.25
CA TYR A 300 -20.57 9.11 5.81
C TYR A 300 -19.08 9.46 5.97
N LEU A 301 -18.27 8.58 6.55
CA LEU A 301 -16.89 8.89 6.89
C LEU A 301 -16.02 8.99 5.64
N ILE A 302 -16.07 7.97 4.78
CA ILE A 302 -15.21 7.92 3.58
C ILE A 302 -15.55 9.04 2.61
N PRO A 303 -16.83 9.29 2.23
CA PRO A 303 -17.15 10.41 1.37
C PRO A 303 -16.71 11.76 1.95
N ALA A 304 -16.95 12.00 3.24
CA ALA A 304 -16.54 13.24 3.89
C ALA A 304 -15.02 13.39 3.97
N TYR A 305 -14.28 12.30 4.17
CA TYR A 305 -12.82 12.30 4.15
C TYR A 305 -12.27 12.62 2.77
N LEU A 306 -12.73 11.91 1.75
CA LEU A 306 -12.31 12.12 0.37
C LEU A 306 -12.65 13.54 -0.09
N GLU A 307 -13.88 13.99 0.15
CA GLU A 307 -14.30 15.35 -0.13
C GLU A 307 -13.40 16.38 0.56
N ASN A 308 -13.13 16.22 1.84
CA ASN A 308 -12.27 17.16 2.57
C ASN A 308 -10.81 17.14 2.07
N MET A 309 -10.26 15.97 1.72
CA MET A 309 -8.91 15.88 1.18
C MET A 309 -8.79 16.55 -0.19
N VAL A 310 -9.82 16.47 -1.01
CA VAL A 310 -9.82 16.92 -2.40
C VAL A 310 -10.35 18.34 -2.55
N THR A 311 -11.38 18.77 -1.81
CA THR A 311 -12.13 20.03 -2.03
C THR A 311 -11.33 21.30 -1.74
N PHE A 312 -10.29 21.28 -0.94
CA PHE A 312 -9.62 22.52 -0.54
C PHE A 312 -8.85 23.22 -1.68
N LYS A 313 -8.39 22.51 -2.71
CA LYS A 313 -7.79 23.12 -3.92
C LYS A 313 -8.20 22.47 -5.23
N LEU A 314 -8.61 21.21 -5.22
CA LEU A 314 -9.10 20.49 -6.41
C LEU A 314 -10.56 20.83 -6.76
N SER A 315 -11.22 21.70 -5.99
CA SER A 315 -12.63 22.10 -6.21
C SER A 315 -12.92 22.75 -7.58
N ARG A 316 -11.92 22.86 -8.43
CA ARG A 316 -12.02 23.36 -9.81
C ARG A 316 -11.53 22.38 -10.87
N ASP A 317 -11.05 21.19 -10.45
CA ASP A 317 -10.48 20.20 -11.35
C ASP A 317 -11.25 18.87 -11.21
N GLU A 318 -12.33 18.76 -12.00
CA GLU A 318 -13.14 17.54 -12.07
C GLU A 318 -12.30 16.33 -12.53
N ASP A 319 -11.26 16.56 -13.32
CA ASP A 319 -10.36 15.53 -13.82
C ASP A 319 -9.55 14.88 -12.70
N SER A 320 -9.06 15.65 -11.72
CA SER A 320 -8.36 15.08 -10.57
C SER A 320 -9.25 14.19 -9.69
N LEU A 321 -10.56 14.47 -9.62
CA LEU A 321 -11.50 13.59 -8.94
C LEU A 321 -11.66 12.26 -9.67
N GLU A 322 -11.74 12.29 -11.00
CA GLU A 322 -11.76 11.09 -11.82
C GLU A 322 -10.47 10.27 -11.66
N MET A 323 -9.31 10.94 -11.60
CA MET A 323 -8.02 10.24 -11.33
C MET A 323 -8.01 9.56 -9.96
N LEU A 324 -8.65 10.17 -8.97
CA LEU A 324 -8.81 9.55 -7.65
C LEU A 324 -9.63 8.25 -7.72
N ASP A 325 -10.65 8.20 -8.57
CA ASP A 325 -11.42 6.97 -8.79
C ASP A 325 -10.55 5.86 -9.37
N TYR A 326 -9.68 6.15 -10.36
CA TYR A 326 -8.69 5.18 -10.87
C TYR A 326 -7.74 4.69 -9.77
N ILE A 327 -7.24 5.61 -8.94
CA ILE A 327 -6.32 5.30 -7.84
C ILE A 327 -7.00 4.38 -6.82
N MET A 328 -8.20 4.74 -6.38
CA MET A 328 -8.91 4.01 -5.32
C MET A 328 -9.43 2.64 -5.79
N ALA A 329 -9.88 2.56 -7.06
CA ALA A 329 -10.30 1.28 -7.66
C ALA A 329 -9.12 0.34 -7.97
N GLY A 330 -7.92 0.90 -8.12
CA GLY A 330 -6.70 0.13 -8.43
C GLY A 330 -5.97 -0.43 -7.21
N ARG A 331 -6.45 -0.20 -5.98
CA ARG A 331 -5.73 -0.61 -4.77
C ARG A 331 -5.48 -2.11 -4.71
N VAL A 332 -4.24 -2.46 -4.41
CA VAL A 332 -3.78 -3.84 -4.26
C VAL A 332 -2.92 -4.00 -3.01
N TYR A 333 -2.94 -5.21 -2.48
CA TYR A 333 -2.18 -5.61 -1.30
C TYR A 333 -1.35 -6.83 -1.62
N ASP A 334 -0.17 -6.90 -1.02
CA ASP A 334 0.70 -8.04 -1.19
C ASP A 334 0.75 -8.89 0.07
N ILE A 335 0.29 -10.12 -0.05
CA ILE A 335 0.34 -11.09 1.04
C ILE A 335 1.79 -11.40 1.45
N GLY A 336 2.73 -11.32 0.53
CA GLY A 336 4.14 -11.54 0.81
C GLY A 336 4.76 -10.44 1.67
N TYR A 337 4.26 -9.21 1.55
CA TYR A 337 4.67 -8.13 2.44
C TYR A 337 4.05 -8.29 3.85
N SER A 338 2.82 -8.78 3.92
CA SER A 338 2.14 -9.05 5.20
C SER A 338 2.72 -10.25 5.94
N TYR A 339 3.21 -11.26 5.21
CA TYR A 339 3.84 -12.47 5.76
C TYR A 339 5.31 -12.57 5.35
N PRO A 340 6.18 -11.63 5.77
CA PRO A 340 7.55 -11.63 5.29
C PRO A 340 8.27 -12.93 5.61
N ASP A 341 8.85 -13.56 4.59
CA ASP A 341 9.78 -14.66 4.75
C ASP A 341 11.14 -14.15 5.31
N PRO A 342 12.04 -15.02 5.76
CA PRO A 342 13.33 -14.60 6.32
C PRO A 342 14.20 -13.76 5.36
N ASN A 343 14.02 -13.90 4.04
CA ASN A 343 14.74 -13.09 3.05
C ASN A 343 14.08 -11.74 2.82
N ASN A 344 12.79 -11.66 3.06
CA ASN A 344 11.94 -10.47 2.93
C ASN A 344 12.22 -9.69 1.63
N TYR A 345 11.66 -10.14 0.50
CA TYR A 345 11.93 -9.57 -0.82
C TYR A 345 11.66 -8.05 -0.88
N THR A 346 10.72 -7.52 -0.11
CA THR A 346 10.45 -6.08 -0.07
C THR A 346 11.64 -5.29 0.49
N TRP A 347 12.30 -5.82 1.53
CA TRP A 347 13.52 -5.24 2.06
C TRP A 347 14.71 -5.42 1.12
N VAL A 348 14.72 -6.49 0.33
CA VAL A 348 15.73 -6.66 -0.73
C VAL A 348 15.57 -5.58 -1.79
N ILE A 349 14.34 -5.30 -2.24
CA ILE A 349 14.07 -4.20 -3.17
C ILE A 349 14.53 -2.88 -2.53
N TYR A 350 14.08 -2.60 -1.33
CA TYR A 350 14.36 -1.38 -0.62
C TYR A 350 15.87 -1.08 -0.46
N TYR A 351 16.64 -2.07 0.01
CA TYR A 351 18.05 -1.83 0.36
C TYR A 351 19.05 -2.19 -0.75
N LYS A 352 18.68 -3.07 -1.67
CA LYS A 352 19.62 -3.58 -2.66
C LYS A 352 19.41 -3.05 -4.07
N LEU A 353 18.31 -2.37 -4.36
CA LEU A 353 18.07 -1.84 -5.70
C LEU A 353 19.22 -0.92 -6.15
N LYS A 354 19.66 0.01 -5.31
CA LYS A 354 20.74 0.96 -5.59
C LYS A 354 22.06 0.30 -5.98
N GLY A 355 22.42 -0.80 -5.32
CA GLY A 355 23.67 -1.52 -5.57
C GLY A 355 23.52 -2.71 -6.53
N SER A 356 22.38 -2.84 -7.20
CA SER A 356 22.09 -4.00 -8.04
C SER A 356 22.59 -3.89 -9.47
N ASP A 357 22.98 -2.70 -9.92
CA ASP A 357 23.30 -2.40 -11.33
C ASP A 357 22.21 -2.93 -12.30
N GLY A 358 20.94 -2.77 -11.93
CA GLY A 358 19.80 -3.27 -12.68
C GLY A 358 19.54 -4.78 -12.56
N LYS A 359 20.31 -5.52 -11.76
CA LYS A 359 20.25 -7.00 -11.66
C LYS A 359 19.51 -7.48 -10.40
N LEU A 360 18.59 -6.70 -9.87
CA LEU A 360 17.85 -7.03 -8.64
C LEU A 360 17.10 -8.36 -8.76
N ALA A 361 16.46 -8.62 -9.90
CA ALA A 361 15.73 -9.85 -10.17
C ALA A 361 16.60 -11.11 -9.97
N SER A 362 17.88 -11.07 -10.39
CA SER A 362 18.81 -12.18 -10.17
C SER A 362 19.11 -12.41 -8.69
N THR A 363 19.17 -11.35 -7.89
CA THR A 363 19.35 -11.46 -6.43
C THR A 363 18.14 -12.12 -5.79
N LEU A 364 16.94 -11.71 -6.18
CA LEU A 364 15.68 -12.29 -5.68
C LEU A 364 15.50 -13.74 -6.12
N ALA A 365 15.88 -14.07 -7.34
CA ALA A 365 15.86 -15.46 -7.84
C ALA A 365 16.68 -16.41 -6.95
N GLY A 366 17.81 -15.94 -6.40
CA GLY A 366 18.64 -16.71 -5.48
C GLY A 366 17.94 -17.11 -4.16
N TYR A 367 16.85 -16.42 -3.79
CA TYR A 367 16.10 -16.71 -2.56
C TYR A 367 14.86 -17.57 -2.81
N SER A 368 14.47 -17.82 -4.07
CA SER A 368 13.18 -18.36 -4.45
C SER A 368 12.81 -19.69 -3.78
N GLU A 369 13.76 -20.64 -3.73
CA GLU A 369 13.52 -21.95 -3.12
C GLU A 369 13.30 -21.84 -1.60
N SER A 370 14.08 -21.02 -0.91
CA SER A 370 13.91 -20.81 0.53
C SER A 370 12.61 -20.06 0.85
N THR A 371 12.24 -19.12 0.01
CA THR A 371 10.99 -18.36 0.12
C THR A 371 9.78 -19.26 -0.11
N LYS A 372 9.74 -20.05 -1.19
CA LYS A 372 8.67 -21.04 -1.43
C LYS A 372 8.54 -22.03 -0.29
N LYS A 373 9.69 -22.54 0.21
CA LYS A 373 9.69 -23.46 1.35
C LYS A 373 9.09 -22.83 2.60
N TYR A 374 9.43 -21.58 2.90
CA TYR A 374 8.88 -20.87 4.06
C TYR A 374 7.36 -20.75 3.96
N TYR A 375 6.82 -20.29 2.84
CA TYR A 375 5.37 -20.13 2.68
C TYR A 375 4.64 -21.47 2.74
N ASN A 376 5.16 -22.51 2.09
CA ASN A 376 4.55 -23.85 2.14
C ASN A 376 4.55 -24.42 3.57
N ASP A 377 5.72 -24.43 4.23
CA ASP A 377 5.90 -25.10 5.51
C ASP A 377 5.29 -24.32 6.68
N LYS A 378 5.18 -23.00 6.57
CA LYS A 378 4.77 -22.14 7.70
C LYS A 378 3.40 -21.51 7.49
N ILE A 379 3.17 -20.89 6.35
CA ILE A 379 1.96 -20.11 6.13
C ILE A 379 0.83 -21.01 5.63
N LEU A 380 1.03 -21.71 4.51
CA LEU A 380 -0.02 -22.58 3.95
C LEU A 380 -0.39 -23.72 4.89
N THR A 381 0.60 -24.34 5.56
CA THR A 381 0.33 -25.36 6.58
C THR A 381 -0.55 -24.82 7.72
N ALA A 382 -0.24 -23.61 8.24
CA ALA A 382 -1.02 -23.01 9.30
C ALA A 382 -2.44 -22.63 8.85
N TYR A 383 -2.60 -22.09 7.64
CA TYR A 383 -3.90 -21.80 7.05
C TYR A 383 -4.75 -23.05 6.88
N LYS A 384 -4.16 -24.14 6.40
CA LYS A 384 -4.85 -25.42 6.24
C LYS A 384 -5.34 -25.97 7.58
N GLU A 385 -4.47 -25.99 8.60
CA GLU A 385 -4.85 -26.42 9.92
C GLU A 385 -5.99 -25.57 10.51
N LEU A 386 -5.95 -24.24 10.30
CA LEU A 386 -7.00 -23.33 10.73
C LEU A 386 -8.30 -23.52 9.93
N GLY A 387 -8.23 -23.75 8.64
CA GLY A 387 -9.40 -24.04 7.81
C GLY A 387 -10.12 -25.34 8.20
N GLU A 388 -9.40 -26.32 8.73
CA GLU A 388 -9.96 -27.61 9.21
C GLU A 388 -10.55 -27.53 10.61
N MET A 389 -10.40 -26.41 11.34
CA MET A 389 -10.97 -26.25 12.68
C MET A 389 -12.50 -26.12 12.64
N ALA A 390 -13.17 -26.63 13.66
CA ALA A 390 -14.60 -26.39 13.87
C ALA A 390 -14.79 -24.98 14.51
N TRP A 391 -15.31 -24.07 13.70
CA TRP A 391 -15.57 -22.68 14.08
C TRP A 391 -16.99 -22.44 14.56
#